data_68235017a079c5bf06ddaa42fe3bf7f7
#
_entry.id   68235017a079c5bf06ddaa42fe3bf7f7
#
_cell.length_a   1.000
_cell.length_b   1.000
_cell.length_c   1.000
_cell.angle_alpha   90.00
_cell.angle_beta   90.00
_cell.angle_gamma   90.00
#
_symmetry.space_group_name_H-M   'P 1'
#
loop_
_entity.id
_entity.type
_entity.pdbx_description
1 polymer ?
#
loop_
_entity_poly.entity_id
_entity_poly.type
_entity_poly.pdbx_seq_one_letter_code
_entity_poly.pdbx_strand_id
1 'polypeptide(L)'
;GKEAMSAYTLDYTYTAPSALIDGADSRALSLATSGGSTPEGAASHPYFFSGFLERADVYATALLVVARVARTRFYVPPSSLAGALRAADPVVTSTAEGLRFESFSACCGVYARLDVDSSALDASHSAVGVTNVDVNPPLRAALASLRAGEPIHLNVGDDGMLTTTLDGSVMEEKVPLPIRWLKGFAETQMLSSRMSPVHSLDAAAARTFIHSLPRNSSTKAVLWATRAVRSLRLAT
;
A
#
# COMPACT_ATOMS: atom_id res chain seq x y z
N GLY A 1 14.05 -0.73 39.65
CA GLY A 1 14.68 -1.48 38.55
C GLY A 1 13.90 -1.18 37.30
N LYS A 2 14.51 -0.48 36.31
CA LYS A 2 13.98 -0.41 34.94
C LYS A 2 14.43 -1.66 34.26
N GLU A 3 13.49 -2.58 33.98
CA GLU A 3 13.74 -3.66 33.04
C GLU A 3 13.88 -3.05 31.64
N ALA A 4 15.06 -3.18 31.06
CA ALA A 4 15.31 -2.87 29.68
C ALA A 4 14.54 -3.90 28.83
N MET A 5 13.56 -3.45 28.06
CA MET A 5 12.99 -4.27 26.98
C MET A 5 14.11 -4.60 26.01
N SER A 6 14.50 -5.86 25.99
CA SER A 6 15.42 -6.38 25.00
C SER A 6 14.77 -6.29 23.63
N ALA A 7 15.34 -5.49 22.73
CA ALA A 7 14.99 -5.51 21.35
C ALA A 7 15.49 -6.85 20.76
N TYR A 8 14.57 -7.73 20.42
CA TYR A 8 14.90 -8.96 19.70
C TYR A 8 15.28 -8.60 18.27
N THR A 9 16.51 -8.91 17.88
CA THR A 9 16.94 -8.85 16.49
C THR A 9 16.61 -10.17 15.84
N LEU A 10 15.78 -10.15 14.79
CA LEU A 10 15.51 -11.33 13.97
C LEU A 10 16.62 -11.46 12.92
N ASP A 11 17.38 -12.56 13.00
CA ASP A 11 18.35 -12.90 11.98
C ASP A 11 17.70 -13.79 10.93
N TYR A 12 17.70 -13.32 9.67
CA TYR A 12 17.15 -14.04 8.52
C TYR A 12 18.26 -14.76 7.78
N THR A 13 18.09 -16.06 7.57
CA THR A 13 19.02 -16.88 6.78
C THR A 13 18.34 -17.31 5.49
N TYR A 14 18.94 -16.96 4.35
CA TYR A 14 18.46 -17.39 3.05
C TYR A 14 18.92 -18.81 2.76
N THR A 15 17.97 -19.68 2.37
CA THR A 15 18.26 -21.08 2.03
C THR A 15 18.77 -21.25 0.60
N ALA A 16 18.49 -20.29 -0.28
CA ALA A 16 19.01 -20.23 -1.64
C ALA A 16 19.07 -18.77 -2.12
N PRO A 17 20.00 -18.39 -3.02
CA PRO A 17 20.05 -17.05 -3.57
C PRO A 17 18.85 -16.78 -4.48
N SER A 18 18.34 -15.54 -4.45
CA SER A 18 17.39 -15.06 -5.46
C SER A 18 18.12 -14.89 -6.79
N ALA A 19 17.50 -15.33 -7.88
CA ALA A 19 18.07 -15.24 -9.21
C ALA A 19 17.02 -14.78 -10.24
N LEU A 20 17.47 -14.00 -11.22
CA LEU A 20 16.70 -13.70 -12.41
C LEU A 20 16.91 -14.83 -13.43
N ILE A 21 15.82 -15.43 -13.92
CA ILE A 21 15.86 -16.45 -14.94
C ILE A 21 15.38 -15.83 -16.25
N ASP A 22 16.29 -15.70 -17.23
CA ASP A 22 15.95 -15.24 -18.57
C ASP A 22 15.67 -16.47 -19.47
N GLY A 23 14.44 -16.60 -19.93
CA GLY A 23 14.04 -17.56 -20.97
C GLY A 23 13.88 -16.88 -22.31
N ALA A 24 13.81 -17.67 -23.39
CA ALA A 24 13.71 -17.14 -24.76
C ALA A 24 12.49 -16.23 -24.99
N ASP A 25 11.37 -16.50 -24.27
CA ASP A 25 10.11 -15.77 -24.41
C ASP A 25 9.57 -15.18 -23.08
N SER A 26 10.27 -15.35 -21.95
CA SER A 26 9.83 -14.84 -20.64
C SER A 26 10.98 -14.60 -19.69
N ARG A 27 10.85 -13.57 -18.86
CA ARG A 27 11.72 -13.34 -17.71
C ARG A 27 11.02 -13.85 -16.46
N ALA A 28 11.69 -14.64 -15.66
CA ALA A 28 11.17 -15.18 -14.42
C ALA A 28 12.07 -14.80 -13.24
N LEU A 29 11.45 -14.53 -12.10
CA LEU A 29 12.13 -14.21 -10.86
C LEU A 29 12.09 -15.44 -9.94
N SER A 30 13.26 -16.00 -9.65
CA SER A 30 13.44 -17.02 -8.62
C SER A 30 13.87 -16.35 -7.31
N LEU A 31 13.06 -16.50 -6.27
CA LEU A 31 13.27 -15.81 -5.00
C LEU A 31 14.03 -16.69 -4.02
N ALA A 32 14.88 -16.06 -3.21
CA ALA A 32 15.45 -16.69 -2.03
C ALA A 32 14.34 -16.96 -1.01
N THR A 33 14.32 -18.14 -0.44
CA THR A 33 13.52 -18.44 0.74
C THR A 33 14.30 -18.03 1.99
N SER A 34 13.66 -17.29 2.90
CA SER A 34 14.25 -16.89 4.17
C SER A 34 13.60 -17.62 5.33
N GLY A 35 14.39 -17.98 6.33
CA GLY A 35 13.95 -18.44 7.63
C GLY A 35 14.42 -17.48 8.71
N GLY A 36 13.64 -17.28 9.75
CA GLY A 36 13.98 -16.44 10.90
C GLY A 36 14.16 -17.26 12.17
N SER A 37 14.98 -16.77 13.11
CA SER A 37 15.09 -17.32 14.45
C SER A 37 14.29 -16.46 15.43
N THR A 38 13.40 -17.11 16.20
CA THR A 38 12.68 -16.49 17.32
C THR A 38 13.15 -17.11 18.64
N PRO A 39 12.80 -16.52 19.80
CA PRO A 39 13.09 -17.16 21.10
C PRO A 39 12.51 -18.56 21.26
N GLU A 40 11.46 -18.88 20.49
CA GLU A 40 10.81 -20.20 20.50
C GLU A 40 11.38 -21.16 19.46
N GLY A 41 12.36 -20.75 18.63
CA GLY A 41 13.00 -21.57 17.62
C GLY A 41 13.07 -20.91 16.24
N ALA A 42 13.49 -21.70 15.23
CA ALA A 42 13.56 -21.21 13.86
C ALA A 42 12.15 -21.03 13.26
N ALA A 43 11.83 -19.81 12.84
CA ALA A 43 10.62 -19.53 12.08
C ALA A 43 10.89 -19.66 10.58
N SER A 44 10.12 -20.50 9.88
CA SER A 44 10.27 -20.69 8.42
C SER A 44 9.64 -19.56 7.61
N HIS A 45 8.74 -18.76 8.23
CA HIS A 45 8.05 -17.65 7.58
C HIS A 45 7.96 -16.43 8.51
N PRO A 46 8.95 -15.52 8.48
CA PRO A 46 8.94 -14.30 9.29
C PRO A 46 7.89 -13.26 8.78
N TYR A 47 7.26 -13.55 7.65
CA TYR A 47 6.26 -12.70 7.02
C TYR A 47 4.86 -13.29 7.24
N PHE A 48 3.86 -12.42 7.45
CA PHE A 48 2.46 -12.83 7.44
C PHE A 48 1.87 -12.87 6.02
N PHE A 49 2.56 -12.30 5.02
CA PHE A 49 2.23 -12.46 3.61
C PHE A 49 3.50 -12.62 2.78
N SER A 50 3.46 -13.56 1.82
CA SER A 50 4.49 -13.75 0.80
C SER A 50 3.84 -14.21 -0.49
N GLY A 51 4.01 -13.47 -1.58
CA GLY A 51 3.39 -13.84 -2.85
C GLY A 51 3.59 -12.84 -3.98
N PHE A 52 3.22 -13.27 -5.18
CA PHE A 52 3.20 -12.45 -6.38
C PHE A 52 1.84 -11.77 -6.59
N LEU A 53 1.87 -10.63 -7.27
CA LEU A 53 0.67 -9.94 -7.73
C LEU A 53 0.50 -10.15 -9.22
N GLU A 54 -0.68 -10.64 -9.66
CA GLU A 54 -0.96 -10.92 -11.08
C GLU A 54 -1.00 -9.66 -11.96
N ARG A 55 -1.51 -8.55 -11.42
CA ARG A 55 -1.60 -7.26 -12.12
C ARG A 55 -0.73 -6.22 -11.45
N ALA A 56 0.58 -6.52 -11.43
CA ALA A 56 1.59 -5.71 -10.77
C ALA A 56 1.60 -4.23 -11.21
N ASP A 57 1.37 -3.98 -12.50
CA ASP A 57 1.27 -2.64 -13.09
C ASP A 57 0.10 -1.81 -12.52
N VAL A 58 -1.07 -2.44 -12.36
CA VAL A 58 -2.26 -1.81 -11.78
C VAL A 58 -2.05 -1.56 -10.28
N TYR A 59 -1.54 -2.56 -9.56
CA TYR A 59 -1.19 -2.44 -8.16
C TYR A 59 -0.20 -1.30 -7.90
N ALA A 60 0.91 -1.26 -8.64
CA ALA A 60 1.93 -0.24 -8.49
C ALA A 60 1.36 1.17 -8.68
N THR A 61 0.55 1.36 -9.73
CA THR A 61 -0.12 2.64 -9.98
C THR A 61 -1.05 3.04 -8.84
N ALA A 62 -1.86 2.10 -8.33
CA ALA A 62 -2.81 2.36 -7.25
C ALA A 62 -2.09 2.62 -5.91
N LEU A 63 -1.06 1.84 -5.58
CA LEU A 63 -0.26 2.05 -4.36
C LEU A 63 0.44 3.43 -4.37
N LEU A 64 0.96 3.86 -5.53
CA LEU A 64 1.54 5.19 -5.66
C LEU A 64 0.52 6.31 -5.38
N VAL A 65 -0.77 6.10 -5.72
CA VAL A 65 -1.85 7.05 -5.38
C VAL A 65 -2.10 7.06 -3.87
N VAL A 66 -2.23 5.89 -3.23
CA VAL A 66 -2.41 5.79 -1.77
C VAL A 66 -1.25 6.47 -1.03
N ALA A 67 -0.01 6.22 -1.45
CA ALA A 67 1.18 6.85 -0.88
C ALA A 67 1.22 8.37 -1.11
N ARG A 68 0.75 8.84 -2.27
CA ARG A 68 0.65 10.27 -2.57
C ARG A 68 -0.38 10.95 -1.65
N VAL A 69 -1.55 10.33 -1.43
CA VAL A 69 -2.57 10.86 -0.52
C VAL A 69 -1.99 11.04 0.87
N ALA A 70 -1.19 10.11 1.39
CA ALA A 70 -0.56 10.22 2.70
C ALA A 70 0.24 11.52 2.89
N ARG A 71 0.82 12.05 1.81
CA ARG A 71 1.64 13.28 1.80
C ARG A 71 0.87 14.55 1.46
N THR A 72 -0.41 14.45 1.07
CA THR A 72 -1.26 15.61 0.76
C THR A 72 -1.77 16.27 2.03
N ARG A 73 -2.07 17.57 1.94
CA ARG A 73 -2.65 18.34 3.03
C ARG A 73 -3.37 19.58 2.50
N PHE A 74 -4.45 19.97 3.17
CA PHE A 74 -5.02 21.32 3.01
C PHE A 74 -4.26 22.32 3.86
N TYR A 75 -4.11 22.00 5.14
CA TYR A 75 -3.35 22.80 6.09
C TYR A 75 -2.80 21.94 7.22
N VAL A 76 -1.54 22.16 7.56
CA VAL A 76 -0.89 21.64 8.75
C VAL A 76 -0.02 22.78 9.32
N PRO A 77 -0.13 23.11 10.61
CA PRO A 77 0.73 24.12 11.21
C PRO A 77 2.21 23.82 10.95
N PRO A 78 3.04 24.84 10.63
CA PRO A 78 4.46 24.63 10.34
C PRO A 78 5.21 23.85 11.44
N SER A 79 4.88 24.10 12.70
CA SER A 79 5.46 23.39 13.87
C SER A 79 5.18 21.90 13.91
N SER A 80 4.09 21.43 13.27
CA SER A 80 3.67 20.03 13.22
C SER A 80 3.98 19.34 11.89
N LEU A 81 4.37 20.12 10.87
CA LEU A 81 4.49 19.65 9.50
C LEU A 81 5.53 18.53 9.34
N ALA A 82 6.72 18.71 9.91
CA ALA A 82 7.78 17.71 9.80
C ALA A 82 7.39 16.38 10.47
N GLY A 83 6.71 16.42 11.61
CA GLY A 83 6.18 15.23 12.27
C GLY A 83 5.06 14.56 11.48
N ALA A 84 4.14 15.36 10.92
CA ALA A 84 3.05 14.85 10.10
C ALA A 84 3.53 14.16 8.83
N LEU A 85 4.57 14.70 8.17
CA LEU A 85 5.14 14.11 6.96
C LEU A 85 5.97 12.84 7.24
N ARG A 86 6.67 12.78 8.38
CA ARG A 86 7.40 11.56 8.80
C ARG A 86 6.48 10.40 9.16
N ALA A 87 5.25 10.69 9.54
CA ALA A 87 4.26 9.70 9.92
C ALA A 87 3.21 9.44 8.82
N ALA A 88 3.48 9.89 7.59
CA ALA A 88 2.56 9.85 6.46
C ALA A 88 2.76 8.59 5.60
N ASP A 89 2.67 7.40 6.24
CA ASP A 89 2.96 6.13 5.59
C ASP A 89 1.74 5.23 5.55
N PRO A 90 1.49 4.54 4.42
CA PRO A 90 0.38 3.61 4.30
C PRO A 90 0.46 2.46 5.30
N VAL A 91 -0.69 1.99 5.74
CA VAL A 91 -0.85 0.76 6.52
C VAL A 91 -1.17 -0.38 5.58
N VAL A 92 -0.52 -1.53 5.78
CA VAL A 92 -0.77 -2.77 5.07
C VAL A 92 -1.42 -3.76 6.01
N THR A 93 -2.56 -4.29 5.60
CA THR A 93 -3.29 -5.34 6.32
C THR A 93 -3.42 -6.57 5.41
N SER A 94 -3.04 -7.74 5.92
CA SER A 94 -3.29 -9.03 5.29
C SER A 94 -4.44 -9.73 6.00
N THR A 95 -5.38 -10.25 5.22
CA THR A 95 -6.52 -11.05 5.68
C THR A 95 -6.75 -12.22 4.74
N ALA A 96 -7.74 -13.06 5.03
CA ALA A 96 -8.15 -14.13 4.11
C ALA A 96 -8.68 -13.60 2.77
N GLU A 97 -9.23 -12.39 2.75
CA GLU A 97 -9.75 -11.76 1.54
C GLU A 97 -8.65 -11.16 0.65
N GLY A 98 -7.44 -10.96 1.16
CA GLY A 98 -6.31 -10.41 0.42
C GLY A 98 -5.52 -9.35 1.18
N LEU A 99 -4.91 -8.42 0.44
CA LEU A 99 -4.13 -7.32 0.98
C LEU A 99 -4.89 -5.99 0.89
N ARG A 100 -4.79 -5.19 1.93
CA ARG A 100 -5.33 -3.83 1.97
C ARG A 100 -4.23 -2.84 2.29
N PHE A 101 -4.18 -1.76 1.54
CA PHE A 101 -3.30 -0.61 1.76
C PHE A 101 -4.16 0.61 2.04
N GLU A 102 -3.91 1.28 3.15
CA GLU A 102 -4.74 2.40 3.62
C GLU A 102 -3.86 3.57 4.04
N SER A 103 -4.31 4.78 3.75
CA SER A 103 -3.64 6.00 4.24
C SER A 103 -4.63 7.12 4.53
N PHE A 104 -4.24 8.01 5.43
CA PHE A 104 -4.84 9.33 5.57
C PHE A 104 -3.91 10.39 5.03
N SER A 105 -4.47 11.48 4.52
CA SER A 105 -3.69 12.69 4.25
C SER A 105 -3.05 13.21 5.55
N ALA A 106 -1.96 13.97 5.43
CA ALA A 106 -1.25 14.52 6.60
C ALA A 106 -2.13 15.39 7.50
N CYS A 107 -3.19 15.99 6.96
CA CYS A 107 -4.21 16.73 7.73
C CYS A 107 -5.42 15.86 8.15
N CYS A 108 -5.41 14.56 7.87
CA CYS A 108 -6.49 13.61 8.12
C CYS A 108 -7.83 13.94 7.42
N GLY A 109 -7.84 14.82 6.42
CA GLY A 109 -9.05 15.23 5.69
C GLY A 109 -9.41 14.32 4.51
N VAL A 110 -8.50 13.44 4.09
CA VAL A 110 -8.72 12.50 2.99
C VAL A 110 -8.28 11.11 3.43
N TYR A 111 -9.09 10.13 3.15
CA TYR A 111 -8.79 8.72 3.31
C TYR A 111 -8.66 8.06 1.95
N ALA A 112 -7.65 7.24 1.76
CA ALA A 112 -7.44 6.42 0.56
C ALA A 112 -7.25 4.96 0.93
N ARG A 113 -7.81 4.07 0.10
CA ARG A 113 -7.76 2.63 0.30
C ARG A 113 -7.58 1.92 -1.03
N LEU A 114 -6.71 0.93 -1.04
CA LEU A 114 -6.53 -0.05 -2.11
C LEU A 114 -6.75 -1.44 -1.52
N ASP A 115 -7.71 -2.19 -2.04
CA ASP A 115 -7.86 -3.62 -1.77
C ASP A 115 -7.33 -4.41 -2.97
N VAL A 116 -6.49 -5.40 -2.68
CA VAL A 116 -6.03 -6.41 -3.63
C VAL A 116 -6.66 -7.72 -3.21
N ASP A 117 -7.64 -8.16 -3.99
CA ASP A 117 -8.38 -9.39 -3.73
C ASP A 117 -7.47 -10.62 -3.79
N SER A 118 -7.77 -11.64 -2.99
CA SER A 118 -6.99 -12.88 -2.94
C SER A 118 -6.89 -13.58 -4.30
N SER A 119 -7.88 -13.41 -5.18
CA SER A 119 -7.85 -13.96 -6.55
C SER A 119 -6.84 -13.29 -7.48
N ALA A 120 -6.31 -12.11 -7.09
CA ALA A 120 -5.25 -11.40 -7.81
C ALA A 120 -3.86 -11.59 -7.17
N LEU A 121 -3.76 -12.53 -6.23
CA LEU A 121 -2.54 -12.85 -5.50
C LEU A 121 -2.18 -14.33 -5.72
N ASP A 122 -0.93 -14.58 -6.14
CA ASP A 122 -0.32 -15.90 -6.10
C ASP A 122 0.54 -15.99 -4.84
N ALA A 123 -0.13 -16.32 -3.72
CA ALA A 123 0.47 -16.30 -2.39
C ALA A 123 1.03 -17.67 -2.02
N SER A 124 2.32 -17.73 -1.72
CA SER A 124 2.96 -18.91 -1.11
C SER A 124 2.66 -18.99 0.40
N HIS A 125 2.38 -17.85 1.03
CA HIS A 125 2.00 -17.74 2.44
C HIS A 125 1.08 -16.54 2.64
N SER A 126 -0.01 -16.74 3.40
CA SER A 126 -0.94 -15.68 3.79
C SER A 126 -1.50 -15.96 5.18
N ALA A 127 -1.32 -15.02 6.08
CA ALA A 127 -1.86 -15.02 7.44
C ALA A 127 -2.38 -13.62 7.78
N VAL A 128 -3.15 -13.51 8.85
CA VAL A 128 -3.64 -12.22 9.34
C VAL A 128 -2.49 -11.44 9.95
N GLY A 129 -2.31 -10.19 9.51
CA GLY A 129 -1.28 -9.31 10.04
C GLY A 129 -1.47 -7.87 9.60
N VAL A 130 -0.83 -6.95 10.31
CA VAL A 130 -0.88 -5.51 10.05
C VAL A 130 0.49 -4.90 10.27
N THR A 131 0.96 -4.14 9.30
CA THR A 131 2.14 -3.30 9.44
C THR A 131 1.92 -1.97 8.72
N ASN A 132 2.84 -1.03 8.87
CA ASN A 132 2.88 0.16 8.06
C ASN A 132 4.22 0.25 7.33
N VAL A 133 4.22 0.88 6.19
CA VAL A 133 5.37 0.91 5.29
C VAL A 133 5.65 2.33 4.81
N ASP A 134 6.90 2.75 4.94
CA ASP A 134 7.37 4.00 4.32
C ASP A 134 7.48 3.77 2.81
N VAL A 135 6.62 4.41 2.02
CA VAL A 135 6.79 4.40 0.56
C VAL A 135 7.83 5.45 0.17
N ASN A 136 9.08 5.11 0.40
CA ASN A 136 10.25 5.96 0.20
C ASN A 136 10.58 6.19 -1.29
N PRO A 137 11.53 7.09 -1.63
CA PRO A 137 11.89 7.33 -3.02
C PRO A 137 12.35 6.10 -3.81
N PRO A 138 13.18 5.18 -3.27
CA PRO A 138 13.54 3.94 -3.96
C PRO A 138 12.34 3.08 -4.33
N LEU A 139 11.41 2.82 -3.39
CA LEU A 139 10.21 2.03 -3.68
C LEU A 139 9.31 2.74 -4.70
N ARG A 140 9.14 4.06 -4.58
CA ARG A 140 8.38 4.84 -5.58
C ARG A 140 8.98 4.76 -6.97
N ALA A 141 10.31 4.80 -7.08
CA ALA A 141 11.00 4.64 -8.36
C ALA A 141 10.80 3.24 -8.94
N ALA A 142 10.95 2.19 -8.13
CA ALA A 142 10.72 0.81 -8.53
C ALA A 142 9.29 0.58 -9.02
N LEU A 143 8.29 1.08 -8.27
CA LEU A 143 6.88 0.98 -8.66
C LEU A 143 6.55 1.78 -9.93
N ALA A 144 7.18 2.96 -10.11
CA ALA A 144 6.94 3.81 -11.28
C ALA A 144 7.60 3.28 -12.56
N SER A 145 8.68 2.49 -12.44
CA SER A 145 9.38 1.88 -13.58
C SER A 145 8.74 0.57 -14.05
N LEU A 146 7.83 -0.01 -13.27
CA LEU A 146 7.20 -1.30 -13.56
C LEU A 146 6.39 -1.25 -14.85
N ARG A 147 6.62 -2.21 -15.74
CA ARG A 147 5.93 -2.35 -17.02
C ARG A 147 4.82 -3.39 -16.93
N ALA A 148 3.87 -3.28 -17.86
CA ALA A 148 2.82 -4.29 -17.97
C ALA A 148 3.40 -5.69 -18.23
N GLY A 149 2.97 -6.66 -17.43
CA GLY A 149 3.45 -8.04 -17.50
C GLY A 149 4.72 -8.35 -16.72
N GLU A 150 5.38 -7.34 -16.12
CA GLU A 150 6.49 -7.58 -15.19
C GLU A 150 5.96 -8.03 -13.83
N PRO A 151 6.57 -9.05 -13.21
CA PRO A 151 6.14 -9.54 -11.92
C PRO A 151 6.58 -8.60 -10.79
N ILE A 152 5.78 -8.57 -9.72
CA ILE A 152 6.17 -8.01 -8.44
C ILE A 152 5.90 -9.04 -7.35
N HIS A 153 6.85 -9.21 -6.45
CA HIS A 153 6.69 -10.06 -5.29
C HIS A 153 6.74 -9.22 -4.02
N LEU A 154 5.84 -9.50 -3.10
CA LEU A 154 5.78 -8.87 -1.79
C LEU A 154 6.03 -9.88 -0.68
N ASN A 155 6.88 -9.50 0.27
CA ASN A 155 6.95 -10.10 1.58
C ASN A 155 6.58 -9.03 2.61
N VAL A 156 5.53 -9.27 3.38
CA VAL A 156 5.03 -8.32 4.36
C VAL A 156 5.05 -8.96 5.74
N GLY A 157 5.70 -8.32 6.68
CA GLY A 157 5.86 -8.81 8.04
C GLY A 157 5.76 -7.70 9.08
N ASP A 158 5.98 -8.06 10.33
CA ASP A 158 5.89 -7.11 11.46
C ASP A 158 6.89 -5.96 11.36
N ASP A 159 8.03 -6.18 10.69
CA ASP A 159 9.11 -5.19 10.58
C ASP A 159 9.03 -4.32 9.33
N GLY A 160 8.12 -4.64 8.39
CA GLY A 160 7.95 -3.88 7.17
C GLY A 160 7.55 -4.69 5.94
N MET A 161 7.91 -4.20 4.78
CA MET A 161 7.58 -4.80 3.48
C MET A 161 8.81 -4.85 2.58
N LEU A 162 9.14 -6.04 2.08
CA LEU A 162 10.11 -6.24 1.02
C LEU A 162 9.38 -6.36 -0.32
N THR A 163 9.70 -5.46 -1.22
CA THR A 163 9.19 -5.46 -2.60
C THR A 163 10.29 -5.89 -3.55
N THR A 164 10.08 -6.94 -4.32
CA THR A 164 11.04 -7.46 -5.28
C THR A 164 10.47 -7.37 -6.69
N THR A 165 11.22 -6.74 -7.59
CA THR A 165 10.93 -6.58 -9.02
C THR A 165 12.08 -7.21 -9.83
N LEU A 166 11.97 -7.18 -11.17
CA LEU A 166 13.08 -7.62 -12.05
C LEU A 166 14.34 -6.75 -11.90
N ASP A 167 14.17 -5.48 -11.48
CA ASP A 167 15.28 -4.54 -11.31
C ASP A 167 15.97 -4.63 -9.93
N GLY A 168 15.39 -5.38 -8.99
CA GLY A 168 15.94 -5.57 -7.65
C GLY A 168 14.90 -5.57 -6.54
N SER A 169 15.39 -5.54 -5.31
CA SER A 169 14.55 -5.56 -4.11
C SER A 169 14.70 -4.27 -3.31
N VAL A 170 13.59 -3.79 -2.76
CA VAL A 170 13.53 -2.64 -1.87
C VAL A 170 12.85 -3.06 -0.56
N MET A 171 13.53 -2.86 0.56
CA MET A 171 13.00 -3.08 1.90
C MET A 171 12.49 -1.78 2.50
N GLU A 172 11.27 -1.80 2.98
CA GLU A 172 10.63 -0.71 3.69
C GLU A 172 10.43 -1.09 5.14
N GLU A 173 10.98 -0.28 6.04
CA GLU A 173 10.89 -0.51 7.47
C GLU A 173 9.59 0.03 8.05
N LYS A 174 9.15 -0.59 9.15
CA LYS A 174 8.03 -0.13 9.95
C LYS A 174 8.33 1.20 10.63
N VAL A 175 7.39 2.11 10.60
CA VAL A 175 7.47 3.40 11.30
C VAL A 175 6.31 3.56 12.30
N PRO A 176 6.47 4.36 13.38
CA PRO A 176 5.39 4.58 14.34
C PRO A 176 4.18 5.26 13.70
N LEU A 177 2.99 4.68 13.87
CA LEU A 177 1.74 5.28 13.39
C LEU A 177 1.23 6.36 14.37
N PRO A 178 0.75 7.49 13.87
CA PRO A 178 0.07 8.47 14.70
C PRO A 178 -1.22 7.91 15.31
N ILE A 179 -1.48 8.15 16.58
CA ILE A 179 -2.70 7.72 17.29
C ILE A 179 -3.97 8.19 16.56
N ARG A 180 -3.94 9.39 15.97
CA ARG A 180 -5.05 9.93 15.18
C ARG A 180 -5.40 9.06 13.97
N TRP A 181 -4.42 8.38 13.34
CA TRP A 181 -4.66 7.47 12.24
C TRP A 181 -5.32 6.18 12.71
N LEU A 182 -4.87 5.62 13.82
CA LEU A 182 -5.49 4.43 14.41
C LEU A 182 -6.97 4.67 14.72
N LYS A 183 -7.30 5.82 15.31
CA LYS A 183 -8.70 6.24 15.53
C LYS A 183 -9.45 6.41 14.20
N GLY A 184 -8.83 7.08 13.24
CA GLY A 184 -9.40 7.32 11.92
C GLY A 184 -9.73 6.03 11.17
N PHE A 185 -8.85 5.02 11.20
CA PHE A 185 -9.13 3.72 10.57
C PHE A 185 -10.34 3.03 11.19
N ALA A 186 -10.42 3.00 12.54
CA ALA A 186 -11.57 2.42 13.22
C ALA A 186 -12.88 3.16 12.91
N GLU A 187 -12.87 4.50 12.93
CA GLU A 187 -14.02 5.33 12.58
C GLU A 187 -14.45 5.15 11.12
N THR A 188 -13.49 5.10 10.19
CA THR A 188 -13.77 4.92 8.76
C THR A 188 -14.43 3.57 8.47
N GLN A 189 -13.99 2.49 9.11
CA GLN A 189 -14.62 1.18 8.98
C GLN A 189 -16.07 1.20 9.49
N MET A 190 -16.29 1.81 10.65
CA MET A 190 -17.65 1.94 11.23
C MET A 190 -18.56 2.80 10.35
N LEU A 191 -18.04 3.91 9.79
CA LEU A 191 -18.81 4.78 8.91
C LEU A 191 -19.11 4.12 7.56
N SER A 192 -18.13 3.48 6.95
CA SER A 192 -18.28 2.83 5.65
C SER A 192 -19.31 1.70 5.67
N SER A 193 -19.45 0.98 6.80
CA SER A 193 -20.48 -0.06 6.98
C SER A 193 -21.91 0.49 6.97
N ARG A 194 -22.08 1.79 7.19
CA ARG A 194 -23.37 2.50 7.20
C ARG A 194 -23.64 3.31 5.94
N MET A 195 -22.65 3.39 5.02
CA MET A 195 -22.81 4.12 3.77
C MET A 195 -23.65 3.32 2.77
N SER A 196 -24.53 4.03 2.06
CA SER A 196 -25.23 3.47 0.91
C SER A 196 -24.67 4.03 -0.39
N PRO A 197 -24.66 3.27 -1.49
CA PRO A 197 -24.23 3.79 -2.79
C PRO A 197 -25.09 4.97 -3.23
N VAL A 198 -24.51 6.11 -3.48
CA VAL A 198 -25.19 7.30 -4.01
C VAL A 198 -25.19 7.27 -5.54
N HIS A 199 -24.08 6.83 -6.12
CA HIS A 199 -23.89 6.73 -7.57
C HIS A 199 -23.20 5.43 -7.91
N SER A 200 -23.61 4.83 -9.03
CA SER A 200 -22.95 3.72 -9.69
C SER A 200 -22.75 4.05 -11.15
N LEU A 201 -21.55 3.85 -11.65
CA LEU A 201 -21.17 4.11 -13.06
C LEU A 201 -20.59 2.83 -13.64
N ASP A 202 -20.88 2.58 -14.90
CA ASP A 202 -20.12 1.61 -15.66
C ASP A 202 -18.69 2.10 -15.94
N ALA A 203 -17.82 1.22 -16.40
CA ALA A 203 -16.41 1.56 -16.63
C ALA A 203 -16.19 2.68 -17.65
N ALA A 204 -17.05 2.78 -18.67
CA ALA A 204 -16.96 3.82 -19.69
C ALA A 204 -17.36 5.19 -19.15
N ALA A 205 -18.48 5.26 -18.42
CA ALA A 205 -18.97 6.47 -17.77
C ALA A 205 -18.00 6.94 -16.67
N ALA A 206 -17.45 6.01 -15.86
CA ALA A 206 -16.45 6.32 -14.84
C ALA A 206 -15.18 6.91 -15.46
N ARG A 207 -14.68 6.33 -16.54
CA ARG A 207 -13.51 6.83 -17.28
C ARG A 207 -13.76 8.23 -17.83
N THR A 208 -14.92 8.46 -18.45
CA THR A 208 -15.32 9.78 -18.96
C THR A 208 -15.37 10.82 -17.86
N PHE A 209 -15.96 10.48 -16.70
CA PHE A 209 -16.02 11.36 -15.55
C PHE A 209 -14.61 11.70 -15.03
N ILE A 210 -13.75 10.70 -14.84
CA ILE A 210 -12.37 10.91 -14.36
C ILE A 210 -11.58 11.80 -15.31
N HIS A 211 -11.74 11.62 -16.63
CA HIS A 211 -11.09 12.48 -17.64
C HIS A 211 -11.60 13.91 -17.64
N SER A 212 -12.81 14.16 -17.16
CA SER A 212 -13.37 15.51 -17.02
C SER A 212 -12.84 16.29 -15.82
N LEU A 213 -12.15 15.60 -14.88
CA LEU A 213 -11.57 16.25 -13.71
C LEU A 213 -10.43 17.20 -14.11
N PRO A 214 -10.37 18.42 -13.53
CA PRO A 214 -9.30 19.36 -13.82
C PRO A 214 -7.95 18.78 -13.37
N ARG A 215 -6.98 18.82 -14.27
CA ARG A 215 -5.62 18.29 -14.00
C ARG A 215 -4.77 19.19 -13.13
N ASN A 216 -5.11 20.50 -13.08
CA ASN A 216 -4.39 21.49 -12.29
C ASN A 216 -5.37 22.22 -11.37
N SER A 217 -5.07 22.22 -10.07
CA SER A 217 -5.88 22.89 -9.05
C SER A 217 -5.55 24.39 -8.92
N SER A 218 -5.38 25.10 -10.03
CA SER A 218 -5.17 26.56 -9.99
C SER A 218 -6.44 27.34 -9.64
N THR A 219 -7.59 26.69 -9.68
CA THR A 219 -8.88 27.30 -9.33
C THR A 219 -9.18 27.08 -7.86
N LYS A 220 -9.52 28.17 -7.17
CA LYS A 220 -10.07 28.12 -5.79
C LYS A 220 -11.55 27.70 -5.76
N ALA A 221 -12.11 27.31 -6.90
CA ALA A 221 -13.51 26.90 -7.01
C ALA A 221 -13.71 25.49 -6.44
N VAL A 222 -14.76 25.31 -5.67
CA VAL A 222 -15.22 23.99 -5.21
C VAL A 222 -15.98 23.35 -6.37
N LEU A 223 -15.56 22.13 -6.74
CA LEU A 223 -16.25 21.35 -7.75
C LEU A 223 -17.14 20.31 -7.05
N TRP A 224 -18.36 20.18 -7.56
CA TRP A 224 -19.34 19.23 -7.07
C TRP A 224 -19.57 18.15 -8.13
N ALA A 225 -19.60 16.88 -7.73
CA ALA A 225 -20.09 15.82 -8.58
C ALA A 225 -21.63 15.76 -8.47
N THR A 226 -22.33 16.01 -9.56
CA THR A 226 -23.78 15.98 -9.61
C THR A 226 -24.28 14.81 -10.44
N ARG A 227 -25.38 14.19 -10.00
CA ARG A 227 -26.00 13.10 -10.74
C ARG A 227 -26.68 13.61 -12.00
N ALA A 228 -26.37 12.99 -13.13
CA ALA A 228 -27.18 13.03 -14.34
C ALA A 228 -27.74 11.61 -14.60
N VAL A 229 -28.70 11.46 -15.51
CA VAL A 229 -29.52 10.22 -15.65
C VAL A 229 -28.68 8.93 -15.74
N ARG A 230 -27.51 8.94 -16.39
CA ARG A 230 -26.58 7.81 -16.47
C ARG A 230 -25.10 8.23 -16.34
N SER A 231 -24.83 9.37 -15.74
CA SER A 231 -23.48 9.91 -15.63
C SER A 231 -23.33 10.78 -14.39
N LEU A 232 -22.08 11.07 -14.03
CA LEU A 232 -21.74 12.15 -13.12
C LEU A 232 -21.23 13.35 -13.93
N ARG A 233 -21.54 14.54 -13.50
CA ARG A 233 -21.03 15.80 -14.05
C ARG A 233 -20.39 16.63 -12.97
N LEU A 234 -19.43 17.44 -13.36
CA LEU A 234 -18.88 18.46 -12.49
C LEU A 234 -19.73 19.73 -12.62
N ALA A 235 -20.02 20.32 -11.48
CA ALA A 235 -20.67 21.63 -11.38
C ALA A 235 -19.81 22.55 -10.50
N THR A 236 -19.79 23.83 -10.77
CA THR A 236 -19.15 24.91 -9.99
C THR A 236 -20.16 25.64 -9.14
#